data_697c332dd4bd0a402bb2f80600faf30c
#
_entry.id   697c332dd4bd0a402bb2f80600faf30c
#
_cell.length_a   1.000
_cell.length_b   1.000
_cell.length_c   1.000
_cell.angle_alpha   90.00
_cell.angle_beta   90.00
_cell.angle_gamma   90.00
#
_symmetry.space_group_name_H-M   'P 1'
#
loop_
_entity.id
_entity.type
_entity.pdbx_description
1 polymer ?
#
loop_
_entity_poly.entity_id
_entity_poly.type
_entity_poly.pdbx_seq_one_letter_code
_entity_poly.pdbx_strand_id
1 'polypeptide(L)'
;LNTERLSNLKRLIENNIAYDSIAPIDSVIAWGQQLSPILEKENKMELSFSIRQLVVYIYSLRGDIGKAIDEARQMYEKAETMRYDLGIALSSAAIGDAYFCSNMPEEATDSYKEAIRYPASPSENNHYKEMTILKLIQVLILTQRTEEAEKYRKILSESKSIQTHQTLQFLTLATDVSYYIQKNDLRNANNCLLQAEQIYLSDRQPYYRTTYNYMQGRYNEATGNYNLALQYYNEILTGIRQKTRSIIYLQVAYAKANLLIEMGSKVEAAHLYEEISIVTDSVVAPSYAHRINSLRASYEENRMKVENKAEFNRIFMGGILIGVIVLGIMIYLVIHILKQNKKIAESKIRMEQSRLNAENAMQTKSLFLSNMSHEIQIGREHV
;
A
#
# COMPACT_ATOMS: atom_id res chain seq x y z
N LEU A 1 -18.96 23.44 13.13
CA LEU A 1 -18.58 22.94 11.80
C LEU A 1 -19.49 23.59 10.76
N ASN A 2 -18.92 24.11 9.69
CA ASN A 2 -19.74 24.61 8.58
C ASN A 2 -20.27 23.38 7.80
N THR A 3 -21.48 22.98 8.12
CA THR A 3 -22.11 21.72 7.67
C THR A 3 -22.20 21.64 6.14
N GLU A 4 -22.42 22.77 5.48
CA GLU A 4 -22.49 22.86 4.02
C GLU A 4 -21.12 22.57 3.37
N ARG A 5 -20.03 23.19 3.87
CA ARG A 5 -18.67 22.96 3.36
C ARG A 5 -18.25 21.50 3.52
N LEU A 6 -18.55 20.93 4.68
CA LEU A 6 -18.26 19.53 4.96
C LEU A 6 -19.05 18.59 4.03
N SER A 7 -20.35 18.89 3.80
CA SER A 7 -21.19 18.13 2.87
C SER A 7 -20.64 18.20 1.44
N ASN A 8 -20.20 19.37 1.00
CA ASN A 8 -19.60 19.53 -0.33
C ASN A 8 -18.28 18.75 -0.47
N LEU A 9 -17.40 18.79 0.55
CA LEU A 9 -16.16 18.00 0.55
C LEU A 9 -16.43 16.50 0.52
N LYS A 10 -17.38 16.00 1.32
CA LYS A 10 -17.77 14.58 1.29
C LYS A 10 -18.26 14.18 -0.08
N ARG A 11 -19.11 14.97 -0.72
CA ARG A 11 -19.62 14.70 -2.06
C ARG A 11 -18.52 14.66 -3.12
N LEU A 12 -17.48 15.51 -2.99
CA LEU A 12 -16.30 15.47 -3.85
C LEU A 12 -15.50 14.18 -3.68
N ILE A 13 -15.31 13.72 -2.44
CA ILE A 13 -14.59 12.48 -2.12
C ILE A 13 -15.37 11.26 -2.63
N GLU A 14 -16.64 11.16 -2.28
CA GLU A 14 -17.51 10.01 -2.59
C GLU A 14 -17.66 9.80 -4.09
N ASN A 15 -17.74 10.86 -4.85
CA ASN A 15 -18.00 10.79 -6.29
C ASN A 15 -16.76 11.05 -7.14
N ASN A 16 -15.61 11.30 -6.55
CA ASN A 16 -14.39 11.73 -7.27
C ASN A 16 -14.67 12.81 -8.33
N ILE A 17 -15.51 13.77 -7.98
CA ILE A 17 -16.05 14.78 -8.90
C ILE A 17 -14.98 15.82 -9.20
N ALA A 18 -14.97 16.31 -10.45
CA ALA A 18 -14.26 17.53 -10.81
C ALA A 18 -14.79 18.71 -9.98
N TYR A 19 -13.96 19.27 -9.15
CA TYR A 19 -14.24 20.28 -8.13
C TYR A 19 -14.87 21.56 -8.69
N ASP A 20 -14.63 21.87 -9.96
CA ASP A 20 -15.17 23.05 -10.62
C ASP A 20 -16.72 23.09 -10.70
N SER A 21 -17.37 21.93 -10.53
CA SER A 21 -18.83 21.83 -10.57
C SER A 21 -19.50 22.13 -9.23
N ILE A 22 -18.75 22.09 -8.12
CA ILE A 22 -19.31 22.27 -6.77
C ILE A 22 -18.86 23.57 -6.14
N ALA A 23 -17.57 23.92 -6.26
CA ALA A 23 -16.99 25.14 -5.71
C ALA A 23 -15.70 25.51 -6.46
N PRO A 24 -15.28 26.79 -6.43
CA PRO A 24 -13.96 27.18 -6.90
C PRO A 24 -12.86 26.40 -6.18
N ILE A 25 -11.86 25.95 -6.94
CA ILE A 25 -10.75 25.11 -6.44
C ILE A 25 -10.09 25.67 -5.18
N ASP A 26 -9.83 26.99 -5.15
CA ASP A 26 -9.22 27.65 -3.98
C ASP A 26 -10.10 27.53 -2.73
N SER A 27 -11.42 27.55 -2.91
CA SER A 27 -12.36 27.34 -1.82
C SER A 27 -12.30 25.92 -1.27
N VAL A 28 -12.17 24.90 -2.14
CA VAL A 28 -12.06 23.50 -1.73
C VAL A 28 -10.78 23.29 -0.91
N ILE A 29 -9.65 23.83 -1.37
CA ILE A 29 -8.38 23.78 -0.65
C ILE A 29 -8.51 24.45 0.73
N ALA A 30 -9.05 25.69 0.77
CA ALA A 30 -9.22 26.42 2.00
C ALA A 30 -10.15 25.70 3.00
N TRP A 31 -11.24 25.12 2.53
CA TRP A 31 -12.13 24.31 3.36
C TRP A 31 -11.44 23.08 3.91
N GLY A 32 -10.66 22.35 3.08
CA GLY A 32 -9.90 21.20 3.49
C GLY A 32 -8.90 21.53 4.61
N GLN A 33 -8.14 22.59 4.42
CA GLN A 33 -7.16 23.05 5.42
C GLN A 33 -7.82 23.52 6.74
N GLN A 34 -8.99 24.14 6.68
CA GLN A 34 -9.72 24.58 7.87
C GLN A 34 -10.39 23.44 8.62
N LEU A 35 -10.99 22.48 7.89
CA LEU A 35 -11.82 21.44 8.49
C LEU A 35 -11.01 20.24 8.98
N SER A 36 -9.90 19.90 8.33
CA SER A 36 -9.11 18.71 8.70
C SER A 36 -8.64 18.73 10.16
N PRO A 37 -8.08 19.83 10.71
CA PRO A 37 -7.68 19.88 12.12
C PRO A 37 -8.86 19.78 13.10
N ILE A 38 -10.04 20.27 12.70
CA ILE A 38 -11.26 20.18 13.52
C ILE A 38 -11.74 18.74 13.59
N LEU A 39 -11.77 18.05 12.45
CA LEU A 39 -12.16 16.65 12.35
C LEU A 39 -11.23 15.73 13.16
N GLU A 40 -9.95 16.02 13.16
CA GLU A 40 -8.97 15.29 13.98
C GLU A 40 -9.27 15.45 15.49
N LYS A 41 -9.57 16.65 15.95
CA LYS A 41 -9.98 16.89 17.34
C LYS A 41 -11.29 16.18 17.71
N GLU A 42 -12.17 15.99 16.72
CA GLU A 42 -13.42 15.24 16.87
C GLU A 42 -13.23 13.71 16.70
N ASN A 43 -11.98 13.23 16.58
CA ASN A 43 -11.64 11.82 16.34
C ASN A 43 -12.22 11.24 15.03
N LYS A 44 -12.48 12.10 14.04
CA LYS A 44 -12.95 11.72 12.69
C LYS A 44 -11.77 11.59 11.72
N MET A 45 -10.82 10.72 12.06
CA MET A 45 -9.52 10.62 11.37
C MET A 45 -9.66 10.23 9.89
N GLU A 46 -10.49 9.25 9.57
CA GLU A 46 -10.71 8.81 8.20
C GLU A 46 -11.14 9.99 7.30
N LEU A 47 -12.13 10.76 7.74
CA LEU A 47 -12.63 11.88 6.97
C LEU A 47 -11.59 13.00 6.84
N SER A 48 -10.80 13.25 7.89
CA SER A 48 -9.70 14.22 7.83
C SER A 48 -8.66 13.80 6.78
N PHE A 49 -8.21 12.56 6.80
CA PHE A 49 -7.22 12.04 5.84
C PHE A 49 -7.78 12.02 4.41
N SER A 50 -9.04 11.64 4.21
CA SER A 50 -9.68 11.67 2.88
C SER A 50 -9.79 13.10 2.33
N ILE A 51 -10.10 14.08 3.16
CA ILE A 51 -10.12 15.51 2.77
C ILE A 51 -8.70 15.99 2.42
N ARG A 52 -7.70 15.63 3.21
CA ARG A 52 -6.30 15.99 2.93
C ARG A 52 -5.81 15.35 1.64
N GLN A 53 -6.16 14.08 1.37
CA GLN A 53 -5.87 13.42 0.10
C GLN A 53 -6.50 14.17 -1.08
N LEU A 54 -7.75 14.64 -0.96
CA LEU A 54 -8.39 15.47 -1.97
C LEU A 54 -7.61 16.77 -2.20
N VAL A 55 -7.14 17.43 -1.15
CA VAL A 55 -6.33 18.66 -1.25
C VAL A 55 -5.00 18.37 -1.97
N VAL A 56 -4.32 17.27 -1.65
CA VAL A 56 -3.10 16.82 -2.36
C VAL A 56 -3.38 16.60 -3.84
N TYR A 57 -4.46 15.91 -4.16
CA TYR A 57 -4.85 15.65 -5.55
C TYR A 57 -5.11 16.96 -6.31
N ILE A 58 -5.79 17.92 -5.71
CA ILE A 58 -6.03 19.24 -6.31
C ILE A 58 -4.72 20.01 -6.53
N TYR A 59 -3.82 20.03 -5.55
CA TYR A 59 -2.49 20.63 -5.73
C TYR A 59 -1.74 19.98 -6.88
N SER A 60 -1.78 18.65 -6.97
CA SER A 60 -1.12 17.89 -8.04
C SER A 60 -1.66 18.26 -9.42
N LEU A 61 -2.98 18.34 -9.56
CA LEU A 61 -3.61 18.72 -10.83
C LEU A 61 -3.33 20.17 -11.25
N ARG A 62 -3.12 21.07 -10.29
CA ARG A 62 -2.73 22.47 -10.57
C ARG A 62 -1.24 22.64 -10.90
N GLY A 63 -0.45 21.59 -10.75
CA GLY A 63 1.00 21.67 -10.86
C GLY A 63 1.69 22.26 -9.62
N ASP A 64 0.95 22.48 -8.51
CA ASP A 64 1.50 22.89 -7.21
C ASP A 64 2.18 21.69 -6.51
N ILE A 65 3.05 20.98 -7.24
CA ILE A 65 3.62 19.68 -6.84
C ILE A 65 4.34 19.76 -5.49
N GLY A 66 5.07 20.85 -5.22
CA GLY A 66 5.75 21.03 -3.94
C GLY A 66 4.76 21.00 -2.76
N LYS A 67 3.63 21.69 -2.88
CA LYS A 67 2.59 21.69 -1.84
C LYS A 67 1.90 20.35 -1.72
N ALA A 68 1.64 19.68 -2.86
CA ALA A 68 1.06 18.35 -2.88
C ALA A 68 1.91 17.35 -2.09
N ILE A 69 3.20 17.35 -2.36
CA ILE A 69 4.14 16.43 -1.72
C ILE A 69 4.35 16.78 -0.25
N ASP A 70 4.50 18.06 0.12
CA ASP A 70 4.64 18.48 1.51
C ASP A 70 3.43 18.04 2.35
N GLU A 71 2.22 18.21 1.82
CA GLU A 71 0.99 17.80 2.50
C GLU A 71 0.88 16.27 2.61
N ALA A 72 1.17 15.54 1.53
CA ALA A 72 1.13 14.08 1.52
C ALA A 72 2.14 13.46 2.49
N ARG A 73 3.35 14.04 2.59
CA ARG A 73 4.37 13.63 3.55
C ARG A 73 3.91 13.85 4.99
N GLN A 74 3.37 15.03 5.30
CA GLN A 74 2.85 15.32 6.64
C GLN A 74 1.72 14.34 7.02
N MET A 75 0.86 13.99 6.05
CA MET A 75 -0.15 12.95 6.25
C MET A 75 0.48 11.61 6.60
N TYR A 76 1.50 11.19 5.83
CA TYR A 76 2.18 9.92 6.02
C TYR A 76 2.88 9.84 7.38
N GLU A 77 3.70 10.82 7.73
CA GLU A 77 4.41 10.91 9.02
C GLU A 77 3.44 10.87 10.21
N LYS A 78 2.31 11.55 10.09
CA LYS A 78 1.26 11.53 11.10
C LYS A 78 0.62 10.15 11.23
N ALA A 79 0.24 9.54 10.11
CA ALA A 79 -0.37 8.21 10.10
C ALA A 79 0.58 7.15 10.69
N GLU A 80 1.87 7.21 10.35
CA GLU A 80 2.90 6.33 10.89
C GLU A 80 3.05 6.50 12.41
N THR A 81 3.13 7.76 12.90
CA THR A 81 3.23 8.07 14.34
C THR A 81 2.02 7.52 15.10
N MET A 82 0.83 7.59 14.52
CA MET A 82 -0.42 7.10 15.12
C MET A 82 -0.63 5.60 14.91
N ARG A 83 0.18 4.93 14.10
CA ARG A 83 -0.03 3.54 13.64
C ARG A 83 -1.40 3.34 13.00
N TYR A 84 -1.79 4.30 12.15
CA TYR A 84 -3.09 4.34 11.52
C TYR A 84 -3.01 3.84 10.06
N ASP A 85 -3.26 2.56 9.84
CA ASP A 85 -3.09 1.86 8.55
C ASP A 85 -3.85 2.53 7.40
N LEU A 86 -5.11 2.91 7.61
CA LEU A 86 -5.89 3.61 6.58
C LEU A 86 -5.28 4.99 6.25
N GLY A 87 -4.74 5.68 7.26
CA GLY A 87 -4.02 6.93 7.05
C GLY A 87 -2.76 6.75 6.20
N ILE A 88 -2.00 5.67 6.43
CA ILE A 88 -0.83 5.31 5.62
C ILE A 88 -1.28 5.03 4.18
N ALA A 89 -2.36 4.26 3.99
CA ALA A 89 -2.90 3.96 2.66
C ALA A 89 -3.31 5.23 1.89
N LEU A 90 -4.08 6.11 2.52
CA LEU A 90 -4.54 7.37 1.91
C LEU A 90 -3.36 8.31 1.59
N SER A 91 -2.36 8.36 2.46
CA SER A 91 -1.15 9.16 2.25
C SER A 91 -0.29 8.60 1.11
N SER A 92 -0.12 7.28 1.04
CA SER A 92 0.62 6.62 -0.05
C SER A 92 -0.08 6.81 -1.40
N ALA A 93 -1.42 6.74 -1.43
CA ALA A 93 -2.20 7.06 -2.63
C ALA A 93 -2.02 8.53 -3.05
N ALA A 94 -2.01 9.46 -2.10
CA ALA A 94 -1.77 10.88 -2.35
C ALA A 94 -0.35 11.15 -2.88
N ILE A 95 0.67 10.46 -2.35
CA ILE A 95 2.05 10.50 -2.87
C ILE A 95 2.07 9.98 -4.32
N GLY A 96 1.36 8.89 -4.60
CA GLY A 96 1.22 8.35 -5.95
C GLY A 96 0.58 9.36 -6.92
N ASP A 97 -0.44 10.09 -6.50
CA ASP A 97 -1.07 11.16 -7.29
C ASP A 97 -0.07 12.27 -7.62
N ALA A 98 0.72 12.71 -6.65
CA ALA A 98 1.73 13.74 -6.86
C ALA A 98 2.84 13.28 -7.82
N TYR A 99 3.32 12.03 -7.70
CA TYR A 99 4.30 11.47 -8.62
C TYR A 99 3.74 11.29 -10.05
N PHE A 100 2.51 10.78 -10.17
CA PHE A 100 1.85 10.64 -11.47
C PHE A 100 1.74 11.99 -12.17
N CYS A 101 1.29 13.00 -11.46
CA CYS A 101 1.19 14.37 -11.98
C CYS A 101 2.56 15.01 -12.28
N SER A 102 3.63 14.49 -11.72
CA SER A 102 5.01 14.93 -11.99
C SER A 102 5.68 14.15 -13.12
N ASN A 103 4.92 13.33 -13.85
CA ASN A 103 5.45 12.44 -14.90
C ASN A 103 6.51 11.44 -14.38
N MET A 104 6.29 10.92 -13.19
CA MET A 104 7.11 9.90 -12.51
C MET A 104 6.30 8.61 -12.33
N PRO A 105 6.05 7.86 -13.42
CA PRO A 105 5.11 6.74 -13.40
C PRO A 105 5.57 5.54 -12.58
N GLU A 106 6.88 5.29 -12.46
CA GLU A 106 7.39 4.17 -11.66
C GLU A 106 7.17 4.43 -10.17
N GLU A 107 7.51 5.64 -9.70
CA GLU A 107 7.29 6.06 -8.31
C GLU A 107 5.79 6.12 -7.96
N ALA A 108 4.96 6.55 -8.91
CA ALA A 108 3.51 6.51 -8.77
C ALA A 108 3.01 5.06 -8.63
N THR A 109 3.52 4.14 -9.46
CA THR A 109 3.20 2.71 -9.41
C THR A 109 3.53 2.11 -8.04
N ASP A 110 4.73 2.38 -7.52
CA ASP A 110 5.17 1.85 -6.22
C ASP A 110 4.31 2.42 -5.07
N SER A 111 4.01 3.71 -5.11
CA SER A 111 3.17 4.37 -4.10
C SER A 111 1.73 3.85 -4.11
N TYR A 112 1.13 3.64 -5.29
CA TYR A 112 -0.20 3.04 -5.39
C TYR A 112 -0.21 1.58 -4.95
N LYS A 113 0.83 0.80 -5.29
CA LYS A 113 0.97 -0.58 -4.79
C LYS A 113 1.08 -0.64 -3.28
N GLU A 114 1.80 0.31 -2.68
CA GLU A 114 1.85 0.41 -1.22
C GLU A 114 0.49 0.70 -0.63
N ALA A 115 -0.24 1.68 -1.15
CA ALA A 115 -1.57 2.05 -0.68
C ALA A 115 -2.56 0.87 -0.67
N ILE A 116 -2.57 0.06 -1.74
CA ILE A 116 -3.52 -1.06 -1.87
C ILE A 116 -3.18 -2.29 -1.02
N ARG A 117 -2.00 -2.35 -0.38
CA ARG A 117 -1.64 -3.42 0.57
C ARG A 117 -2.50 -3.38 1.83
N TYR A 118 -2.97 -2.21 2.19
CA TYR A 118 -3.80 -2.00 3.36
C TYR A 118 -5.25 -2.42 3.10
N PRO A 119 -6.02 -2.79 4.15
CA PRO A 119 -7.42 -3.16 3.99
C PRO A 119 -8.26 -2.01 3.43
N ALA A 120 -9.39 -2.32 2.82
CA ALA A 120 -10.36 -1.32 2.41
C ALA A 120 -10.86 -0.53 3.63
N SER A 121 -11.37 0.69 3.39
CA SER A 121 -12.01 1.48 4.44
C SER A 121 -13.20 0.72 5.05
N PRO A 122 -13.42 0.82 6.36
CA PRO A 122 -14.65 0.33 6.98
C PRO A 122 -15.89 1.15 6.58
N SER A 123 -15.71 2.34 6.04
CA SER A 123 -16.80 3.18 5.55
C SER A 123 -17.25 2.72 4.17
N GLU A 124 -18.53 2.37 4.02
CA GLU A 124 -19.11 1.93 2.74
C GLU A 124 -19.00 2.98 1.62
N ASN A 125 -18.88 4.24 1.97
CA ASN A 125 -18.78 5.36 1.01
C ASN A 125 -17.34 5.76 0.70
N ASN A 126 -16.35 5.11 1.29
CA ASN A 126 -14.95 5.41 1.02
C ASN A 126 -14.33 4.33 0.12
N HIS A 127 -14.30 4.64 -1.15
CA HIS A 127 -13.81 3.75 -2.21
C HIS A 127 -12.34 4.02 -2.57
N TYR A 128 -11.52 4.45 -1.61
CA TYR A 128 -10.11 4.82 -1.89
C TYR A 128 -9.32 3.69 -2.55
N LYS A 129 -9.60 2.46 -2.17
CA LYS A 129 -8.87 1.29 -2.67
C LYS A 129 -9.17 1.02 -4.13
N GLU A 130 -10.45 1.02 -4.50
CA GLU A 130 -10.90 0.88 -5.90
C GLU A 130 -10.37 2.03 -6.75
N MET A 131 -10.46 3.26 -6.26
CA MET A 131 -9.91 4.44 -6.93
C MET A 131 -8.40 4.36 -7.12
N THR A 132 -7.66 3.87 -6.12
CA THR A 132 -6.21 3.69 -6.20
C THR A 132 -5.84 2.59 -7.20
N ILE A 133 -6.61 1.50 -7.24
CA ILE A 133 -6.43 0.44 -8.24
C ILE A 133 -6.69 0.97 -9.66
N LEU A 134 -7.74 1.77 -9.86
CA LEU A 134 -8.01 2.40 -11.16
C LEU A 134 -6.83 3.29 -11.62
N LYS A 135 -6.30 4.12 -10.73
CA LYS A 135 -5.12 4.96 -11.02
C LYS A 135 -3.89 4.11 -11.33
N LEU A 136 -3.66 3.04 -10.56
CA LEU A 136 -2.58 2.09 -10.83
C LEU A 136 -2.71 1.45 -12.22
N ILE A 137 -3.90 1.00 -12.60
CA ILE A 137 -4.16 0.44 -13.94
C ILE A 137 -3.86 1.48 -15.02
N GLN A 138 -4.28 2.73 -14.85
CA GLN A 138 -3.99 3.81 -15.79
C GLN A 138 -2.49 4.03 -15.99
N VAL A 139 -1.71 4.05 -14.90
CA VAL A 139 -0.24 4.18 -14.98
C VAL A 139 0.37 2.98 -15.69
N LEU A 140 -0.07 1.77 -15.39
CA LEU A 140 0.42 0.54 -16.04
C LEU A 140 0.09 0.50 -17.53
N ILE A 141 -1.07 1.00 -17.94
CA ILE A 141 -1.43 1.18 -19.35
C ILE A 141 -0.48 2.18 -20.02
N LEU A 142 -0.25 3.34 -19.41
CA LEU A 142 0.65 4.37 -19.95
C LEU A 142 2.10 3.87 -20.10
N THR A 143 2.56 3.02 -19.19
CA THR A 143 3.90 2.41 -19.22
C THR A 143 3.97 1.10 -20.00
N GLN A 144 2.92 0.74 -20.75
CA GLN A 144 2.82 -0.47 -21.57
C GLN A 144 2.93 -1.79 -20.77
N ARG A 145 2.69 -1.77 -19.48
CA ARG A 145 2.69 -2.96 -18.58
C ARG A 145 1.32 -3.63 -18.57
N THR A 146 0.82 -4.02 -19.74
CA THR A 146 -0.55 -4.53 -19.94
C THR A 146 -0.88 -5.81 -19.20
N GLU A 147 0.08 -6.74 -19.05
CA GLU A 147 -0.14 -7.98 -18.28
C GLU A 147 -0.35 -7.71 -16.80
N GLU A 148 0.41 -6.76 -16.26
CA GLU A 148 0.23 -6.35 -14.89
C GLU A 148 -1.07 -5.56 -14.68
N ALA A 149 -1.43 -4.69 -15.63
CA ALA A 149 -2.72 -4.01 -15.63
C ALA A 149 -3.89 -5.01 -15.60
N GLU A 150 -3.82 -6.10 -16.38
CA GLU A 150 -4.85 -7.14 -16.39
C GLU A 150 -5.05 -7.79 -15.02
N LYS A 151 -3.98 -8.04 -14.28
CA LYS A 151 -4.05 -8.56 -12.92
C LYS A 151 -4.90 -7.66 -12.00
N TYR A 152 -4.66 -6.35 -12.05
CA TYR A 152 -5.39 -5.41 -11.21
C TYR A 152 -6.81 -5.16 -11.72
N ARG A 153 -7.05 -5.21 -13.02
CA ARG A 153 -8.39 -5.17 -13.61
C ARG A 153 -9.26 -6.33 -13.09
N LYS A 154 -8.70 -7.53 -13.01
CA LYS A 154 -9.39 -8.71 -12.48
C LYS A 154 -9.76 -8.52 -11.00
N ILE A 155 -8.82 -8.02 -10.19
CA ILE A 155 -9.08 -7.70 -8.77
C ILE A 155 -10.23 -6.68 -8.66
N LEU A 156 -10.23 -5.65 -9.51
CA LEU A 156 -11.25 -4.61 -9.51
C LEU A 156 -12.63 -5.14 -9.91
N SER A 157 -12.71 -6.05 -10.91
CA SER A 157 -13.96 -6.64 -11.37
C SER A 157 -14.66 -7.50 -10.31
N GLU A 158 -13.93 -7.99 -9.33
CA GLU A 158 -14.47 -8.78 -8.21
C GLU A 158 -15.01 -7.87 -7.06
N SER A 159 -14.76 -6.55 -7.11
CA SER A 159 -15.24 -5.62 -6.08
C SER A 159 -16.74 -5.36 -6.19
N LYS A 160 -17.46 -5.56 -5.08
CA LYS A 160 -18.89 -5.25 -4.99
C LYS A 160 -19.17 -3.75 -5.18
N SER A 161 -18.26 -2.89 -4.74
CA SER A 161 -18.39 -1.44 -4.86
C SER A 161 -18.51 -0.98 -6.31
N ILE A 162 -17.84 -1.66 -7.24
CA ILE A 162 -17.96 -1.36 -8.68
C ILE A 162 -19.38 -1.61 -9.18
N GLN A 163 -20.07 -2.63 -8.68
CA GLN A 163 -21.42 -2.98 -9.15
C GLN A 163 -22.51 -2.03 -8.62
N THR A 164 -22.25 -1.38 -7.49
CA THR A 164 -23.25 -0.55 -6.79
C THR A 164 -23.01 0.94 -6.93
N HIS A 165 -21.80 1.36 -7.29
CA HIS A 165 -21.43 2.78 -7.33
C HIS A 165 -21.21 3.26 -8.78
N GLN A 166 -22.13 4.06 -9.29
CA GLN A 166 -22.18 4.49 -10.70
C GLN A 166 -20.90 5.19 -11.18
N THR A 167 -20.29 6.04 -10.33
CA THR A 167 -19.03 6.71 -10.70
C THR A 167 -17.88 5.73 -10.87
N LEU A 168 -17.77 4.72 -9.98
CA LEU A 168 -16.75 3.68 -10.11
C LEU A 168 -16.97 2.83 -11.38
N GLN A 169 -18.22 2.51 -11.70
CA GLN A 169 -18.56 1.82 -12.97
C GLN A 169 -18.07 2.63 -14.16
N PHE A 170 -18.41 3.92 -14.20
CA PHE A 170 -18.02 4.80 -15.29
C PHE A 170 -16.50 4.90 -15.45
N LEU A 171 -15.77 5.11 -14.35
CA LEU A 171 -14.31 5.20 -14.35
C LEU A 171 -13.63 3.87 -14.71
N THR A 172 -14.22 2.75 -14.30
CA THR A 172 -13.77 1.41 -14.71
C THR A 172 -13.91 1.22 -16.22
N LEU A 173 -15.07 1.56 -16.77
CA LEU A 173 -15.29 1.50 -18.22
C LEU A 173 -14.33 2.42 -18.98
N ALA A 174 -14.07 3.63 -18.47
CA ALA A 174 -13.09 4.55 -19.05
C ALA A 174 -11.68 3.96 -19.12
N THR A 175 -11.28 3.30 -18.03
CA THR A 175 -9.99 2.63 -17.95
C THR A 175 -9.94 1.41 -18.88
N ASP A 176 -11.04 0.66 -18.98
CA ASP A 176 -11.17 -0.48 -19.86
C ASP A 176 -11.13 -0.10 -21.34
N VAL A 177 -11.74 1.02 -21.74
CA VAL A 177 -11.59 1.56 -23.11
C VAL A 177 -10.13 1.75 -23.45
N SER A 178 -9.37 2.40 -22.58
CA SER A 178 -7.93 2.63 -22.78
C SER A 178 -7.13 1.31 -22.84
N TYR A 179 -7.46 0.36 -21.99
CA TYR A 179 -6.83 -0.96 -21.96
C TYR A 179 -7.08 -1.73 -23.25
N TYR A 180 -8.33 -1.80 -23.73
CA TYR A 180 -8.66 -2.54 -24.95
C TYR A 180 -8.12 -1.86 -26.22
N ILE A 181 -8.06 -0.54 -26.26
CA ILE A 181 -7.37 0.18 -27.35
C ILE A 181 -5.90 -0.24 -27.41
N GLN A 182 -5.21 -0.29 -26.28
CA GLN A 182 -3.81 -0.70 -26.24
C GLN A 182 -3.60 -2.17 -26.67
N LYS A 183 -4.58 -3.03 -26.40
CA LYS A 183 -4.59 -4.43 -26.87
C LYS A 183 -5.01 -4.58 -28.34
N ASN A 184 -5.33 -3.49 -29.02
CA ASN A 184 -5.92 -3.47 -30.36
C ASN A 184 -7.26 -4.25 -30.45
N ASP A 185 -7.96 -4.37 -29.32
CA ASP A 185 -9.30 -4.99 -29.24
C ASP A 185 -10.39 -3.91 -29.31
N LEU A 186 -10.57 -3.37 -30.50
CA LEU A 186 -11.50 -2.27 -30.74
C LEU A 186 -12.96 -2.67 -30.51
N ARG A 187 -13.28 -3.96 -30.60
CA ARG A 187 -14.64 -4.46 -30.33
C ARG A 187 -15.00 -4.31 -28.85
N ASN A 188 -14.13 -4.79 -27.97
CA ASN A 188 -14.34 -4.66 -26.52
C ASN A 188 -14.23 -3.20 -26.07
N ALA A 189 -13.32 -2.41 -26.65
CA ALA A 189 -13.23 -0.98 -26.39
C ALA A 189 -14.58 -0.27 -26.72
N ASN A 190 -15.20 -0.58 -27.86
CA ASN A 190 -16.51 -0.04 -28.24
C ASN A 190 -17.62 -0.47 -27.28
N ASN A 191 -17.64 -1.72 -26.86
CA ASN A 191 -18.62 -2.21 -25.89
C ASN A 191 -18.53 -1.46 -24.56
N CYS A 192 -17.34 -1.21 -24.04
CA CYS A 192 -17.13 -0.41 -22.83
C CYS A 192 -17.56 1.05 -23.04
N LEU A 193 -17.26 1.62 -24.21
CA LEU A 193 -17.62 2.98 -24.58
C LEU A 193 -19.14 3.19 -24.62
N LEU A 194 -19.89 2.25 -25.22
CA LEU A 194 -21.34 2.29 -25.26
C LEU A 194 -21.99 2.17 -23.88
N GLN A 195 -21.43 1.34 -23.00
CA GLN A 195 -21.90 1.25 -21.61
C GLN A 195 -21.60 2.54 -20.82
N ALA A 196 -20.42 3.13 -21.01
CA ALA A 196 -20.06 4.41 -20.40
C ALA A 196 -20.97 5.55 -20.91
N GLU A 197 -21.35 5.52 -22.19
CA GLU A 197 -22.29 6.47 -22.76
C GLU A 197 -23.68 6.41 -22.10
N GLN A 198 -24.19 5.21 -21.82
CA GLN A 198 -25.47 5.06 -21.12
C GLN A 198 -25.43 5.69 -19.73
N ILE A 199 -24.32 5.52 -19.00
CA ILE A 199 -24.14 6.16 -17.69
C ILE A 199 -24.07 7.69 -17.84
N TYR A 200 -23.28 8.18 -18.79
CA TYR A 200 -23.16 9.62 -19.07
C TYR A 200 -24.48 10.27 -19.46
N LEU A 201 -25.30 9.60 -20.27
CA LEU A 201 -26.59 10.12 -20.71
C LEU A 201 -27.65 10.08 -19.60
N SER A 202 -27.59 9.11 -18.69
CA SER A 202 -28.51 9.01 -17.56
C SER A 202 -28.26 10.08 -16.48
N ASP A 203 -27.01 10.45 -16.30
CA ASP A 203 -26.58 11.47 -15.32
C ASP A 203 -25.55 12.39 -15.99
N ARG A 204 -26.04 13.43 -16.67
CA ARG A 204 -25.22 14.40 -17.43
C ARG A 204 -24.40 15.33 -16.53
N GLN A 205 -23.76 14.78 -15.50
CA GLN A 205 -22.88 15.55 -14.65
C GLN A 205 -21.67 16.08 -15.43
N PRO A 206 -21.24 17.31 -15.17
CA PRO A 206 -20.11 17.92 -15.89
C PRO A 206 -18.82 17.13 -15.81
N TYR A 207 -18.59 16.41 -14.69
CA TYR A 207 -17.38 15.64 -14.49
C TYR A 207 -17.26 14.37 -15.35
N TYR A 208 -18.39 13.77 -15.77
CA TYR A 208 -18.34 12.66 -16.73
C TYR A 208 -17.96 13.13 -18.13
N ARG A 209 -18.30 14.38 -18.46
CA ARG A 209 -18.13 14.93 -19.81
C ARG A 209 -16.67 14.89 -20.28
N THR A 210 -15.74 15.38 -19.47
CA THR A 210 -14.32 15.41 -19.84
C THR A 210 -13.77 14.01 -20.08
N THR A 211 -14.07 13.07 -19.17
CA THR A 211 -13.65 11.67 -19.29
C THR A 211 -14.31 10.99 -20.48
N TYR A 212 -15.61 11.21 -20.70
CA TYR A 212 -16.32 10.66 -21.84
C TYR A 212 -15.76 11.18 -23.17
N ASN A 213 -15.56 12.46 -23.30
CA ASN A 213 -14.97 13.05 -24.51
C ASN A 213 -13.55 12.53 -24.74
N TYR A 214 -12.77 12.30 -23.68
CA TYR A 214 -11.43 11.73 -23.82
C TYR A 214 -11.49 10.27 -24.32
N MET A 215 -12.39 9.43 -23.79
CA MET A 215 -12.62 8.08 -24.30
C MET A 215 -13.01 8.08 -25.78
N GLN A 216 -13.95 8.95 -26.15
CA GLN A 216 -14.38 9.12 -27.54
C GLN A 216 -13.23 9.55 -28.44
N GLY A 217 -12.43 10.52 -28.01
CA GLY A 217 -11.24 10.97 -28.73
C GLY A 217 -10.27 9.82 -29.00
N ARG A 218 -9.90 9.08 -27.94
CA ARG A 218 -8.98 7.94 -28.01
C ARG A 218 -9.50 6.80 -28.91
N TYR A 219 -10.81 6.48 -28.79
CA TYR A 219 -11.41 5.44 -29.61
C TYR A 219 -11.46 5.82 -31.10
N ASN A 220 -11.89 7.05 -31.40
CA ASN A 220 -11.93 7.54 -32.78
C ASN A 220 -10.54 7.68 -33.42
N GLU A 221 -9.51 8.06 -32.63
CA GLU A 221 -8.12 8.03 -33.05
C GLU A 221 -7.70 6.59 -33.42
N ALA A 222 -7.97 5.60 -32.57
CA ALA A 222 -7.62 4.20 -32.78
C ALA A 222 -8.38 3.55 -33.97
N THR A 223 -9.57 4.06 -34.32
CA THR A 223 -10.34 3.60 -35.47
C THR A 223 -10.09 4.40 -36.77
N GLY A 224 -9.17 5.37 -36.78
CA GLY A 224 -8.81 6.19 -37.92
C GLY A 224 -9.81 7.33 -38.20
N ASN A 225 -10.79 7.57 -37.33
CA ASN A 225 -11.77 8.67 -37.47
C ASN A 225 -11.16 9.99 -36.92
N TYR A 226 -10.03 10.41 -37.46
CA TYR A 226 -9.18 11.48 -36.95
C TYR A 226 -9.88 12.82 -36.75
N ASN A 227 -10.78 13.20 -37.68
CA ASN A 227 -11.53 14.45 -37.57
C ASN A 227 -12.46 14.46 -36.35
N LEU A 228 -13.11 13.35 -36.07
CA LEU A 228 -13.99 13.22 -34.91
C LEU A 228 -13.18 13.18 -33.60
N ALA A 229 -12.03 12.49 -33.58
CA ALA A 229 -11.11 12.50 -32.46
C ALA A 229 -10.64 13.94 -32.15
N LEU A 230 -10.24 14.70 -33.18
CA LEU A 230 -9.84 16.09 -33.07
C LEU A 230 -10.93 16.99 -32.50
N GLN A 231 -12.19 16.76 -32.88
CA GLN A 231 -13.34 17.48 -32.33
C GLN A 231 -13.45 17.25 -30.80
N TYR A 232 -13.42 16.01 -30.35
CA TYR A 232 -13.50 15.69 -28.93
C TYR A 232 -12.34 16.29 -28.13
N TYR A 233 -11.11 16.22 -28.63
CA TYR A 233 -9.98 16.86 -27.98
C TYR A 233 -10.11 18.38 -27.89
N ASN A 234 -10.62 19.02 -28.96
CA ASN A 234 -10.89 20.47 -28.97
C ASN A 234 -11.95 20.86 -27.93
N GLU A 235 -13.03 20.09 -27.80
CA GLU A 235 -14.06 20.34 -26.78
C GLU A 235 -13.49 20.31 -25.36
N ILE A 236 -12.61 19.34 -25.06
CA ILE A 236 -11.94 19.25 -23.77
C ILE A 236 -11.04 20.47 -23.54
N LEU A 237 -10.14 20.76 -24.49
CA LEU A 237 -9.17 21.84 -24.37
C LEU A 237 -9.84 23.21 -24.24
N THR A 238 -10.93 23.45 -24.97
CA THR A 238 -11.69 24.70 -24.88
C THR A 238 -12.31 24.84 -23.50
N GLY A 239 -12.86 23.78 -22.92
CA GLY A 239 -13.45 23.78 -21.59
C GLY A 239 -12.42 24.04 -20.48
N ILE A 240 -11.22 23.45 -20.59
CA ILE A 240 -10.17 23.56 -19.57
C ILE A 240 -9.37 24.87 -19.69
N ARG A 241 -9.09 25.36 -20.90
CA ARG A 241 -8.23 26.52 -21.15
C ARG A 241 -8.71 27.80 -20.46
N GLN A 242 -9.99 27.90 -20.20
CA GLN A 242 -10.58 29.06 -19.51
C GLN A 242 -10.46 28.99 -17.98
N LYS A 243 -10.14 27.80 -17.42
CA LYS A 243 -10.24 27.58 -15.96
C LYS A 243 -8.94 27.19 -15.27
N THR A 244 -8.07 26.40 -15.86
CA THR A 244 -6.82 25.93 -15.20
C THR A 244 -5.78 25.41 -16.19
N ARG A 245 -4.50 25.77 -15.99
CA ARG A 245 -3.36 25.08 -16.59
C ARG A 245 -3.15 23.78 -15.82
N SER A 246 -3.85 22.71 -16.22
CA SER A 246 -3.85 21.45 -15.48
C SER A 246 -3.12 20.35 -16.27
N ILE A 247 -2.70 19.31 -15.57
CA ILE A 247 -2.10 18.11 -16.18
C ILE A 247 -3.06 17.44 -17.16
N ILE A 248 -4.37 17.51 -16.91
CA ILE A 248 -5.39 17.04 -17.86
C ILE A 248 -5.28 17.81 -19.20
N TYR A 249 -5.06 19.13 -19.12
CA TYR A 249 -4.78 19.93 -20.33
C TYR A 249 -3.57 19.39 -21.07
N LEU A 250 -2.46 19.13 -20.39
CA LEU A 250 -1.23 18.61 -21.00
C LEU A 250 -1.46 17.24 -21.66
N GLN A 251 -2.14 16.32 -21.00
CA GLN A 251 -2.41 14.99 -21.53
C GLN A 251 -3.23 15.07 -22.82
N VAL A 252 -4.28 15.88 -22.84
CA VAL A 252 -5.13 16.03 -24.03
C VAL A 252 -4.44 16.81 -25.14
N ALA A 253 -3.67 17.84 -24.77
CA ALA A 253 -2.88 18.61 -25.74
C ALA A 253 -1.81 17.74 -26.43
N TYR A 254 -1.10 16.88 -25.68
CA TYR A 254 -0.17 15.91 -26.26
C TYR A 254 -0.89 14.91 -27.19
N ALA A 255 -2.04 14.36 -26.78
CA ALA A 255 -2.81 13.46 -27.62
C ALA A 255 -3.24 14.16 -28.94
N LYS A 256 -3.73 15.38 -28.85
CA LYS A 256 -4.08 16.20 -30.02
C LYS A 256 -2.86 16.51 -30.90
N ALA A 257 -1.73 16.86 -30.31
CA ALA A 257 -0.50 17.17 -31.09
C ALA A 257 -0.02 15.95 -31.89
N ASN A 258 -0.03 14.76 -31.26
CA ASN A 258 0.31 13.51 -31.94
C ASN A 258 -0.66 13.20 -33.07
N LEU A 259 -1.97 13.35 -32.84
CA LEU A 259 -3.00 13.16 -33.84
C LEU A 259 -2.81 14.11 -35.04
N LEU A 260 -2.48 15.38 -34.81
CA LEU A 260 -2.17 16.35 -35.87
C LEU A 260 -0.95 15.93 -36.70
N ILE A 261 0.06 15.31 -36.10
CA ILE A 261 1.21 14.76 -36.83
C ILE A 261 0.76 13.62 -37.75
N GLU A 262 -0.06 12.69 -37.25
CA GLU A 262 -0.59 11.58 -38.05
C GLU A 262 -1.48 12.07 -39.21
N MET A 263 -2.22 13.15 -38.99
CA MET A 263 -3.02 13.82 -40.03
C MET A 263 -2.16 14.63 -41.03
N GLY A 264 -0.86 14.78 -40.80
CA GLY A 264 0.02 15.58 -41.66
C GLY A 264 0.01 17.10 -41.36
N SER A 265 -0.76 17.57 -40.38
CA SER A 265 -0.87 18.98 -39.96
C SER A 265 0.32 19.41 -39.06
N LYS A 266 1.55 19.27 -39.58
CA LYS A 266 2.78 19.46 -38.82
C LYS A 266 2.94 20.87 -38.24
N VAL A 267 2.46 21.90 -38.91
CA VAL A 267 2.56 23.30 -38.45
C VAL A 267 1.67 23.53 -37.22
N GLU A 268 0.43 23.04 -37.25
CA GLU A 268 -0.47 23.12 -36.11
C GLU A 268 0.03 22.31 -34.92
N ALA A 269 0.60 21.12 -35.18
CA ALA A 269 1.24 20.31 -34.16
C ALA A 269 2.42 21.06 -33.49
N ALA A 270 3.29 21.71 -34.29
CA ALA A 270 4.42 22.47 -33.79
C ALA A 270 3.99 23.63 -32.86
N HIS A 271 2.98 24.40 -33.26
CA HIS A 271 2.40 25.45 -32.42
C HIS A 271 1.82 24.90 -31.11
N LEU A 272 1.16 23.76 -31.18
CA LEU A 272 0.61 23.16 -29.97
C LEU A 272 1.71 22.64 -29.04
N TYR A 273 2.80 22.07 -29.60
CA TYR A 273 3.96 21.68 -28.78
C TYR A 273 4.67 22.88 -28.14
N GLU A 274 4.72 24.03 -28.82
CA GLU A 274 5.23 25.27 -28.21
C GLU A 274 4.36 25.72 -27.02
N GLU A 275 3.02 25.67 -27.17
CA GLU A 275 2.09 25.95 -26.05
C GLU A 275 2.30 24.94 -24.90
N ILE A 276 2.44 23.65 -25.22
CA ILE A 276 2.68 22.59 -24.24
C ILE A 276 3.99 22.87 -23.47
N SER A 277 5.08 23.23 -24.16
CA SER A 277 6.36 23.56 -23.54
C SER A 277 6.22 24.71 -22.54
N ILE A 278 5.57 25.80 -22.92
CA ILE A 278 5.33 26.95 -22.03
C ILE A 278 4.55 26.54 -20.79
N VAL A 279 3.52 25.71 -20.95
CA VAL A 279 2.71 25.21 -19.81
C VAL A 279 3.54 24.27 -18.95
N THR A 280 4.30 23.36 -19.56
CA THR A 280 5.16 22.41 -18.85
C THR A 280 6.23 23.14 -18.05
N ASP A 281 6.92 24.12 -18.61
CA ASP A 281 7.91 24.93 -17.92
C ASP A 281 7.32 25.70 -16.73
N SER A 282 6.07 26.13 -16.85
CA SER A 282 5.36 26.83 -15.78
C SER A 282 4.84 25.89 -14.66
N VAL A 283 4.63 24.62 -14.98
CA VAL A 283 4.10 23.58 -14.06
C VAL A 283 5.23 22.75 -13.46
N VAL A 284 6.30 22.51 -14.22
CA VAL A 284 7.41 21.62 -13.85
C VAL A 284 8.73 22.41 -13.75
N ALA A 285 8.73 23.52 -13.03
CA ALA A 285 9.97 24.29 -12.84
C ALA A 285 11.09 23.43 -12.21
N PRO A 286 12.38 23.67 -12.62
CA PRO A 286 13.54 22.87 -12.17
C PRO A 286 13.72 22.75 -10.66
N SER A 287 13.16 23.69 -9.88
CA SER A 287 13.13 23.64 -8.40
C SER A 287 12.36 22.44 -7.86
N TYR A 288 11.45 21.84 -8.64
CA TYR A 288 10.66 20.67 -8.22
C TYR A 288 11.46 19.37 -8.32
N ALA A 289 12.34 19.22 -9.31
CA ALA A 289 13.19 18.04 -9.43
C ALA A 289 14.05 17.83 -8.18
N HIS A 290 14.57 18.92 -7.60
CA HIS A 290 15.34 18.83 -6.36
C HIS A 290 14.48 18.45 -5.14
N ARG A 291 13.27 19.02 -5.02
CA ARG A 291 12.34 18.67 -3.94
C ARG A 291 11.81 17.24 -4.07
N ILE A 292 11.49 16.80 -5.29
CA ILE A 292 11.05 15.43 -5.57
C ILE A 292 12.16 14.43 -5.22
N ASN A 293 13.42 14.72 -5.61
CA ASN A 293 14.55 13.86 -5.27
C ASN A 293 14.84 13.81 -3.77
N SER A 294 14.67 14.91 -3.04
CA SER A 294 14.81 14.91 -1.57
C SER A 294 13.72 14.13 -0.87
N LEU A 295 12.53 14.12 -1.44
CA LEU A 295 11.40 13.32 -0.95
C LEU A 295 11.55 11.84 -1.26
N ARG A 296 11.99 11.53 -2.48
CA ARG A 296 12.36 10.15 -2.82
C ARG A 296 13.37 9.61 -1.83
N ALA A 297 14.42 10.37 -1.54
CA ALA A 297 15.44 9.98 -0.55
C ALA A 297 14.83 9.77 0.85
N SER A 298 13.93 10.66 1.31
CA SER A 298 13.29 10.51 2.63
C SER A 298 12.27 9.37 2.67
N TYR A 299 11.53 9.14 1.58
CA TYR A 299 10.60 8.01 1.46
C TYR A 299 11.35 6.67 1.41
N GLU A 300 12.41 6.57 0.60
CA GLU A 300 13.27 5.39 0.54
C GLU A 300 13.97 5.14 1.88
N GLU A 301 14.40 6.19 2.59
CA GLU A 301 14.97 6.07 3.92
C GLU A 301 13.96 5.55 4.95
N ASN A 302 12.73 6.07 4.94
CA ASN A 302 11.67 5.60 5.82
C ASN A 302 11.22 4.17 5.47
N ARG A 303 11.14 3.84 4.19
CA ARG A 303 10.87 2.47 3.73
C ARG A 303 11.95 1.50 4.19
N MET A 304 13.23 1.86 4.02
CA MET A 304 14.33 1.05 4.53
C MET A 304 14.32 0.91 6.06
N LYS A 305 13.92 1.94 6.79
CA LYS A 305 13.75 1.87 8.26
C LYS A 305 12.65 0.87 8.65
N VAL A 306 11.54 0.83 7.92
CA VAL A 306 10.44 -0.12 8.15
C VAL A 306 10.85 -1.55 7.78
N GLU A 307 11.51 -1.74 6.63
CA GLU A 307 12.03 -3.03 6.19
C GLU A 307 13.10 -3.56 7.15
N ASN A 308 14.06 -2.72 7.56
CA ASN A 308 15.08 -3.07 8.56
C ASN A 308 14.47 -3.40 9.93
N LYS A 309 13.39 -2.72 10.33
CA LYS A 309 12.68 -3.01 11.58
C LYS A 309 11.93 -4.35 11.51
N ALA A 310 11.39 -4.69 10.35
CA ALA A 310 10.77 -6.00 10.12
C ALA A 310 11.81 -7.13 10.11
N GLU A 311 12.97 -6.92 9.46
CA GLU A 311 14.10 -7.86 9.51
C GLU A 311 14.67 -8.00 10.91
N PHE A 312 14.88 -6.90 11.62
CA PHE A 312 15.33 -6.92 13.02
C PHE A 312 14.36 -7.71 13.91
N ASN A 313 13.06 -7.49 13.79
CA ASN A 313 12.05 -8.25 14.53
C ASN A 313 12.09 -9.74 14.17
N ARG A 314 12.33 -10.11 12.91
CA ARG A 314 12.46 -11.50 12.48
C ARG A 314 13.69 -12.18 13.07
N ILE A 315 14.85 -11.48 13.08
CA ILE A 315 16.09 -11.95 13.69
C ILE A 315 15.92 -12.05 15.22
N PHE A 316 15.30 -11.07 15.84
CA PHE A 316 15.03 -11.04 17.29
C PHE A 316 14.12 -12.20 17.73
N MET A 317 13.03 -12.45 16.99
CA MET A 317 12.14 -13.61 17.23
C MET A 317 12.87 -14.94 17.04
N GLY A 318 13.74 -15.04 16.03
CA GLY A 318 14.61 -16.20 15.82
C GLY A 318 15.58 -16.42 17.01
N GLY A 319 16.17 -15.34 17.51
CA GLY A 319 17.04 -15.37 18.71
C GLY A 319 16.31 -15.84 19.96
N ILE A 320 15.09 -15.37 20.20
CA ILE A 320 14.25 -15.85 21.31
C ILE A 320 13.97 -17.34 21.19
N LEU A 321 13.61 -17.82 19.98
CA LEU A 321 13.33 -19.23 19.75
C LEU A 321 14.55 -20.12 20.07
N ILE A 322 15.74 -19.72 19.62
CA ILE A 322 17.00 -20.40 19.93
C ILE A 322 17.27 -20.39 21.44
N GLY A 323 17.05 -19.24 22.10
CA GLY A 323 17.20 -19.12 23.56
C GLY A 323 16.30 -20.09 24.34
N VAL A 324 15.05 -20.24 23.94
CA VAL A 324 14.09 -21.19 24.53
C VAL A 324 14.55 -22.64 24.33
N ILE A 325 15.08 -22.99 23.16
CA ILE A 325 15.61 -24.33 22.89
C ILE A 325 16.84 -24.62 23.79
N VAL A 326 17.77 -23.67 23.89
CA VAL A 326 18.95 -23.81 24.72
C VAL A 326 18.57 -23.97 26.20
N LEU A 327 17.62 -23.18 26.68
CA LEU A 327 17.09 -23.31 28.04
C LEU A 327 16.44 -24.69 28.28
N GLY A 328 15.68 -25.18 27.34
CA GLY A 328 15.10 -26.54 27.37
C GLY A 328 16.16 -27.65 27.48
N ILE A 329 17.24 -27.52 26.70
CA ILE A 329 18.39 -28.46 26.76
C ILE A 329 19.07 -28.37 28.12
N MET A 330 19.32 -27.18 28.66
CA MET A 330 19.89 -26.99 29.96
C MET A 330 19.07 -27.65 31.07
N ILE A 331 17.77 -27.40 31.08
CA ILE A 331 16.84 -28.03 32.03
C ILE A 331 16.88 -29.56 31.90
N TYR A 332 16.88 -30.08 30.69
CA TYR A 332 17.02 -31.54 30.46
C TYR A 332 18.33 -32.10 31.04
N LEU A 333 19.48 -31.42 30.81
CA LEU A 333 20.76 -31.83 31.33
C LEU A 333 20.78 -31.80 32.85
N VAL A 334 20.23 -30.78 33.50
CA VAL A 334 20.13 -30.71 34.97
C VAL A 334 19.31 -31.88 35.51
N ILE A 335 18.14 -32.16 34.92
CA ILE A 335 17.30 -33.30 35.33
C ILE A 335 18.06 -34.62 35.13
N HIS A 336 18.79 -34.75 34.02
CA HIS A 336 19.59 -35.95 33.73
C HIS A 336 20.70 -36.17 34.81
N ILE A 337 21.45 -35.10 35.14
CA ILE A 337 22.48 -35.14 36.18
C ILE A 337 21.89 -35.48 37.55
N LEU A 338 20.78 -34.89 37.94
CA LEU A 338 20.10 -35.19 39.19
C LEU A 338 19.67 -36.67 39.25
N LYS A 339 19.18 -37.24 38.14
CA LYS A 339 18.81 -38.65 38.03
C LYS A 339 20.03 -39.59 38.13
N GLN A 340 21.16 -39.20 37.54
CA GLN A 340 22.43 -39.91 37.66
C GLN A 340 22.96 -39.87 39.10
N ASN A 341 22.96 -38.70 39.71
CA ASN A 341 23.42 -38.53 41.12
C ASN A 341 22.58 -39.37 42.09
N LYS A 342 21.25 -39.45 41.86
CA LYS A 342 20.37 -40.32 42.66
C LYS A 342 20.74 -41.79 42.50
N LYS A 343 21.01 -42.25 41.30
CA LYS A 343 21.47 -43.65 41.05
C LYS A 343 22.81 -43.93 41.73
N ILE A 344 23.76 -42.98 41.70
CA ILE A 344 25.06 -43.13 42.36
C ILE A 344 24.87 -43.18 43.89
N ALA A 345 24.00 -42.34 44.44
CA ALA A 345 23.68 -42.37 45.86
C ALA A 345 23.06 -43.72 46.31
N GLU A 346 22.10 -44.22 45.56
CA GLU A 346 21.51 -45.56 45.81
C GLU A 346 22.53 -46.68 45.68
N SER A 347 23.45 -46.60 44.72
CA SER A 347 24.53 -47.57 44.56
C SER A 347 25.52 -47.54 45.74
N LYS A 348 25.88 -46.34 46.23
CA LYS A 348 26.72 -46.17 47.44
C LYS A 348 26.08 -46.80 48.68
N ILE A 349 24.79 -46.56 48.87
CA ILE A 349 24.05 -47.15 50.00
C ILE A 349 24.06 -48.67 49.95
N ARG A 350 23.81 -49.27 48.76
CA ARG A 350 23.85 -50.71 48.56
C ARG A 350 25.25 -51.30 48.84
N MET A 351 26.32 -50.61 48.38
CA MET A 351 27.69 -51.02 48.63
C MET A 351 28.05 -51.01 50.12
N GLU A 352 27.61 -49.96 50.84
CA GLU A 352 27.84 -49.83 52.29
C GLU A 352 27.09 -50.94 53.07
N GLN A 353 25.82 -51.22 52.65
CA GLN A 353 25.06 -52.31 53.23
C GLN A 353 25.70 -53.68 52.96
N SER A 354 26.24 -53.92 51.75
CA SER A 354 26.97 -55.14 51.44
C SER A 354 28.26 -55.27 52.23
N ARG A 355 28.98 -54.17 52.44
CA ARG A 355 30.17 -54.12 53.27
C ARG A 355 29.87 -54.46 54.76
N LEU A 356 28.81 -53.86 55.32
CA LEU A 356 28.36 -54.14 56.69
C LEU A 356 27.94 -55.62 56.83
N ASN A 357 27.27 -56.19 55.91
CA ASN A 357 26.87 -57.59 55.87
C ASN A 357 28.12 -58.54 55.86
N ALA A 358 29.12 -58.15 55.01
CA ALA A 358 30.35 -58.90 54.94
C ALA A 358 31.21 -58.79 56.30
N GLU A 359 31.26 -57.61 56.91
CA GLU A 359 31.90 -57.44 58.21
C GLU A 359 31.19 -58.21 59.32
N ASN A 360 29.86 -58.19 59.35
CA ASN A 360 29.07 -59.03 60.29
C ASN A 360 29.28 -60.51 60.07
N ALA A 361 29.36 -60.97 58.80
CA ALA A 361 29.67 -62.38 58.50
C ALA A 361 31.06 -62.77 58.93
N MET A 362 32.08 -61.89 58.80
CA MET A 362 33.42 -62.11 59.29
C MET A 362 33.45 -62.16 60.81
N GLN A 363 32.78 -61.23 61.49
CA GLN A 363 32.68 -61.28 62.94
C GLN A 363 32.02 -62.57 63.46
N THR A 364 30.94 -62.95 62.83
CA THR A 364 30.21 -64.20 63.17
C THR A 364 31.14 -65.45 62.96
N LYS A 365 31.89 -65.42 61.86
CA LYS A 365 32.87 -66.50 61.55
C LYS A 365 34.01 -66.50 62.56
N SER A 366 34.52 -65.31 62.97
CA SER A 366 35.58 -65.20 63.99
C SER A 366 35.12 -65.68 65.36
N LEU A 367 33.91 -65.28 65.76
CA LEU A 367 33.28 -65.75 67.02
C LEU A 367 33.08 -67.27 66.96
N PHE A 368 32.59 -67.83 65.83
CA PHE A 368 32.48 -69.28 65.71
C PHE A 368 33.81 -70.00 65.82
N LEU A 369 34.87 -69.52 65.18
CA LEU A 369 36.20 -70.11 65.23
C LEU A 369 36.77 -69.96 66.65
N SER A 370 36.52 -68.83 67.33
CA SER A 370 36.95 -68.65 68.72
C SER A 370 36.28 -69.64 69.70
N ASN A 371 34.95 -69.81 69.54
CA ASN A 371 34.19 -70.76 70.35
C ASN A 371 34.58 -72.19 70.07
N MET A 372 34.81 -72.56 68.77
CA MET A 372 35.35 -73.90 68.46
C MET A 372 36.79 -74.13 69.04
N SER A 373 37.64 -73.10 68.98
CA SER A 373 38.96 -73.22 69.59
C SER A 373 38.87 -73.41 71.10
N HIS A 374 37.92 -72.72 71.73
CA HIS A 374 37.70 -72.88 73.18
C HIS A 374 37.13 -74.27 73.54
N GLU A 375 36.18 -74.82 72.69
CA GLU A 375 35.66 -76.17 72.92
C GLU A 375 36.70 -77.24 72.65
N ILE A 376 37.61 -77.07 71.68
CA ILE A 376 38.73 -77.99 71.37
C ILE A 376 39.78 -77.95 72.55
N GLN A 377 39.97 -76.77 73.13
CA GLN A 377 40.87 -76.62 74.28
C GLN A 377 40.32 -77.29 75.53
N ILE A 378 38.99 -77.22 75.81
CA ILE A 378 38.32 -77.88 76.92
C ILE A 378 38.30 -79.40 76.72
N GLY A 379 38.14 -79.91 75.47
CA GLY A 379 38.24 -81.35 75.18
C GLY A 379 39.63 -82.00 75.35
N ARG A 380 40.71 -81.19 75.38
CA ARG A 380 42.10 -81.63 75.65
C ARG A 380 42.48 -81.71 77.11
N GLU A 381 41.73 -81.10 77.98
CA GLU A 381 42.02 -81.16 79.44
C GLU A 381 41.27 -82.32 80.13
N HIS A 382 40.52 -83.09 79.41
CA HIS A 382 39.81 -84.26 79.98
C HIS A 382 40.17 -85.61 79.34
N VAL A 383 41.46 -85.80 78.83
CA VAL A 383 42.01 -87.07 78.52
C VAL A 383 43.26 -87.36 79.32
#